data_521b1ee29341404f06f077c869692b53
#
_entry.id   521b1ee29341404f06f077c869692b53
#
_cell.length_a   1.000
_cell.length_b   1.000
_cell.length_c   1.000
_cell.angle_alpha   90.00
_cell.angle_beta   90.00
_cell.angle_gamma   90.00
#
_symmetry.space_group_name_H-M   'P 1'
#
loop_
_entity.id
_entity.type
_entity.pdbx_description
1 polymer ?
#
loop_
_entity_poly.entity_id
_entity_poly.type
_entity_poly.pdbx_seq_one_letter_code
_entity_poly.pdbx_strand_id
1 'polypeptide(L)'
;GTYQVVALRNDENTRQINPNRETYRWLIPIFTAIGVLAIAIIVGISRYFSRKLENRIMEPIEKLIDAANRVEDGNFEEHVEYEGEEEFEKLCHSFNTMQDSLAAGVDRAEEYDKAKTEMIAGMSHDLRTPLTSIKGYIKGVKDGVANTPQKQEQYLDIAYQKACAMDVLLRKLSDFSKLETGNMPMEPVATD
;
A
#
# COMPACT_ATOMS: atom_id res chain seq x y z
N GLY A 1 26.44 -117.19 -0.88
CA GLY A 1 26.43 -116.08 -1.85
C GLY A 1 26.31 -114.76 -1.16
N THR A 2 27.41 -114.05 -1.11
CA THR A 2 27.55 -112.72 -0.47
C THR A 2 27.33 -111.60 -1.52
N TYR A 3 26.29 -110.82 -1.35
CA TYR A 3 26.05 -109.67 -2.21
C TYR A 3 26.76 -108.47 -1.60
N GLN A 4 27.83 -107.96 -2.24
CA GLN A 4 28.36 -106.66 -1.92
C GLN A 4 27.53 -105.57 -2.61
N VAL A 5 26.83 -104.82 -1.82
CA VAL A 5 26.20 -103.62 -2.32
C VAL A 5 27.25 -102.50 -2.36
N VAL A 6 27.68 -102.21 -3.57
CA VAL A 6 28.56 -101.04 -3.79
C VAL A 6 27.70 -99.81 -3.83
N ALA A 7 27.67 -99.07 -2.74
CA ALA A 7 27.11 -97.77 -2.72
C ALA A 7 28.00 -96.84 -3.53
N LEU A 8 27.64 -96.61 -4.79
CA LEU A 8 28.24 -95.53 -5.58
C LEU A 8 27.71 -94.22 -4.98
N ARG A 9 28.57 -93.67 -4.16
CA ARG A 9 28.37 -92.30 -3.63
C ARG A 9 28.53 -91.34 -4.79
N ASN A 10 27.41 -90.85 -5.29
CA ASN A 10 27.41 -89.84 -6.32
C ASN A 10 27.75 -88.48 -5.68
N ASP A 11 29.09 -88.24 -5.52
CA ASP A 11 29.63 -87.04 -4.89
C ASP A 11 29.88 -85.95 -5.96
N GLU A 12 29.40 -86.15 -7.18
CA GLU A 12 29.63 -85.20 -8.28
C GLU A 12 28.58 -84.11 -8.40
N ASN A 13 27.55 -84.02 -7.51
CA ASN A 13 26.42 -83.14 -7.74
C ASN A 13 26.30 -81.95 -6.77
N THR A 14 27.45 -81.60 -6.08
CA THR A 14 27.39 -80.43 -5.16
C THR A 14 28.29 -79.27 -5.57
N ARG A 15 28.80 -79.29 -6.77
CA ARG A 15 29.47 -78.08 -7.34
C ARG A 15 28.73 -77.63 -8.60
N GLN A 16 27.40 -77.40 -8.51
CA GLN A 16 26.77 -76.41 -9.38
C GLN A 16 27.30 -75.06 -8.91
N ILE A 17 28.47 -74.71 -9.39
CA ILE A 17 28.89 -73.32 -9.40
C ILE A 17 27.85 -72.58 -10.26
N ASN A 18 26.93 -71.92 -9.59
CA ASN A 18 25.89 -71.10 -10.25
C ASN A 18 26.64 -70.00 -11.03
N PRO A 19 26.83 -70.13 -12.36
CA PRO A 19 27.64 -69.19 -13.15
C PRO A 19 27.10 -67.79 -13.10
N ASN A 20 25.83 -67.60 -12.69
CA ASN A 20 25.22 -66.33 -12.49
C ASN A 20 25.74 -65.58 -11.25
N ARG A 21 26.26 -66.25 -10.24
CA ARG A 21 26.65 -65.60 -8.97
C ARG A 21 27.90 -64.72 -9.11
N GLU A 22 28.81 -65.05 -9.99
CA GLU A 22 29.98 -64.24 -10.31
C GLU A 22 29.63 -63.01 -11.14
N THR A 23 28.70 -63.14 -12.09
CA THR A 23 28.22 -62.06 -12.94
C THR A 23 27.44 -61.01 -12.13
N TYR A 24 26.60 -61.45 -11.19
CA TYR A 24 25.86 -60.52 -10.29
C TYR A 24 26.75 -59.76 -9.31
N ARG A 25 27.90 -60.30 -8.92
CA ARG A 25 28.85 -59.61 -8.02
C ARG A 25 29.41 -58.33 -8.64
N TRP A 26 29.57 -58.26 -9.95
CA TRP A 26 30.04 -57.07 -10.66
C TRP A 26 28.88 -56.15 -11.11
N LEU A 27 27.70 -56.67 -11.36
CA LEU A 27 26.55 -55.87 -11.78
C LEU A 27 25.99 -55.01 -10.64
N ILE A 28 25.93 -55.54 -9.40
CA ILE A 28 25.44 -54.83 -8.23
C ILE A 28 26.18 -53.50 -8.01
N PRO A 29 27.53 -53.45 -7.90
CA PRO A 29 28.24 -52.17 -7.70
C PRO A 29 28.11 -51.21 -8.88
N ILE A 30 27.96 -51.72 -10.11
CA ILE A 30 27.72 -50.88 -11.29
C ILE A 30 26.36 -50.23 -11.21
N PHE A 31 25.30 -50.96 -10.91
CA PHE A 31 23.95 -50.39 -10.76
C PHE A 31 23.85 -49.46 -9.57
N THR A 32 24.52 -49.74 -8.44
CA THR A 32 24.55 -48.81 -7.31
C THR A 32 25.33 -47.54 -7.64
N ALA A 33 26.43 -47.61 -8.37
CA ALA A 33 27.16 -46.43 -8.82
C ALA A 33 26.35 -45.59 -9.79
N ILE A 34 25.66 -46.22 -10.73
CA ILE A 34 24.73 -45.50 -11.65
C ILE A 34 23.57 -44.84 -10.86
N GLY A 35 23.00 -45.54 -9.88
CA GLY A 35 21.96 -45.03 -9.02
C GLY A 35 22.40 -43.79 -8.21
N VAL A 36 23.57 -43.87 -7.59
CA VAL A 36 24.18 -42.75 -6.85
C VAL A 36 24.45 -41.55 -7.77
N LEU A 37 25.00 -41.81 -8.97
CA LEU A 37 25.27 -40.77 -9.95
C LEU A 37 23.95 -40.09 -10.40
N ALA A 38 22.93 -40.88 -10.66
CA ALA A 38 21.60 -40.34 -11.06
C ALA A 38 20.99 -39.45 -9.95
N ILE A 39 21.07 -39.90 -8.69
CA ILE A 39 20.62 -39.10 -7.54
C ILE A 39 21.44 -37.81 -7.42
N ALA A 40 22.75 -37.86 -7.57
CA ALA A 40 23.61 -36.68 -7.52
C ALA A 40 23.27 -35.67 -8.62
N ILE A 41 22.98 -36.15 -9.83
CA ILE A 41 22.53 -35.29 -10.96
C ILE A 41 21.18 -34.66 -10.65
N ILE A 42 20.20 -35.44 -10.17
CA ILE A 42 18.85 -34.93 -9.83
C ILE A 42 18.96 -33.86 -8.73
N VAL A 43 19.73 -34.10 -7.67
CA VAL A 43 19.96 -33.14 -6.58
C VAL A 43 20.65 -31.88 -7.10
N GLY A 44 21.64 -32.02 -7.99
CA GLY A 44 22.33 -30.89 -8.62
C GLY A 44 21.41 -30.04 -9.45
N ILE A 45 20.60 -30.67 -10.31
CA ILE A 45 19.59 -29.99 -11.13
C ILE A 45 18.54 -29.30 -10.25
N SER A 46 18.01 -30.00 -9.25
CA SER A 46 17.02 -29.44 -8.32
C SER A 46 17.54 -28.20 -7.60
N ARG A 47 18.77 -28.26 -7.07
CA ARG A 47 19.40 -27.09 -6.42
C ARG A 47 19.66 -25.93 -7.36
N TYR A 48 20.08 -26.22 -8.59
CA TYR A 48 20.28 -25.19 -9.61
C TYR A 48 18.95 -24.47 -9.95
N PHE A 49 17.87 -25.24 -10.18
CA PHE A 49 16.56 -24.68 -10.47
C PHE A 49 15.98 -23.91 -9.27
N SER A 50 16.10 -24.45 -8.03
CA SER A 50 15.64 -23.75 -6.83
C SER A 50 16.31 -22.39 -6.65
N ARG A 51 17.64 -22.33 -6.75
CA ARG A 51 18.39 -21.07 -6.65
C ARG A 51 18.03 -20.07 -7.75
N LYS A 52 17.83 -20.59 -8.97
CA LYS A 52 17.44 -19.74 -10.09
C LYS A 52 16.04 -19.17 -9.91
N LEU A 53 15.11 -19.94 -9.34
CA LEU A 53 13.75 -19.50 -9.05
C LEU A 53 13.74 -18.48 -7.91
N GLU A 54 14.52 -18.72 -6.86
CA GLU A 54 14.66 -17.83 -5.71
C GLU A 54 15.11 -16.43 -6.12
N ASN A 55 16.20 -16.33 -6.89
CA ASN A 55 16.75 -15.03 -7.30
C ASN A 55 15.92 -14.32 -8.38
N ARG A 56 15.14 -15.04 -9.19
CA ARG A 56 14.40 -14.45 -10.30
C ARG A 56 12.95 -14.09 -9.97
N ILE A 57 12.37 -14.74 -8.97
CA ILE A 57 10.95 -14.56 -8.62
C ILE A 57 10.79 -14.06 -7.20
N MET A 58 11.47 -14.69 -6.22
CA MET A 58 11.27 -14.32 -4.82
C MET A 58 11.88 -12.96 -4.48
N GLU A 59 13.07 -12.65 -4.98
CA GLU A 59 13.73 -11.37 -4.70
C GLU A 59 12.90 -10.14 -5.12
N PRO A 60 12.37 -10.04 -6.37
CA PRO A 60 11.54 -8.90 -6.74
C PRO A 60 10.21 -8.84 -5.97
N ILE A 61 9.65 -9.99 -5.61
CA ILE A 61 8.42 -10.03 -4.80
C ILE A 61 8.70 -9.50 -3.39
N GLU A 62 9.79 -9.91 -2.75
CA GLU A 62 10.17 -9.40 -1.42
C GLU A 62 10.42 -7.88 -1.46
N LYS A 63 11.12 -7.37 -2.48
CA LYS A 63 11.31 -5.93 -2.66
C LYS A 63 9.99 -5.16 -2.78
N LEU A 64 9.01 -5.72 -3.50
CA LEU A 64 7.68 -5.11 -3.62
C LEU A 64 6.88 -5.18 -2.32
N ILE A 65 6.99 -6.27 -1.56
CA ILE A 65 6.37 -6.38 -0.23
C ILE A 65 6.96 -5.35 0.73
N ASP A 66 8.28 -5.22 0.78
CA ASP A 66 8.95 -4.24 1.62
C ASP A 66 8.58 -2.81 1.22
N ALA A 67 8.49 -2.54 -0.08
CA ALA A 67 8.04 -1.24 -0.58
C ALA A 67 6.58 -0.97 -0.21
N ALA A 68 5.70 -1.97 -0.30
CA ALA A 68 4.30 -1.83 0.11
C ALA A 68 4.17 -1.53 1.61
N ASN A 69 4.97 -2.19 2.45
CA ASN A 69 5.02 -1.90 3.89
C ASN A 69 5.51 -0.48 4.17
N ARG A 70 6.53 0.01 3.43
CA ARG A 70 6.99 1.41 3.55
C ARG A 70 5.90 2.41 3.16
N VAL A 71 5.17 2.14 2.08
CA VAL A 71 4.03 2.97 1.65
C VAL A 71 2.93 2.97 2.71
N GLU A 72 2.63 1.84 3.36
CA GLU A 72 1.67 1.75 4.48
C GLU A 72 2.11 2.62 5.67
N ASP A 73 3.41 2.67 5.95
CA ASP A 73 4.01 3.52 6.98
C ASP A 73 4.10 5.01 6.58
N GLY A 74 3.65 5.37 5.38
CA GLY A 74 3.66 6.75 4.86
C GLY A 74 5.00 7.19 4.26
N ASN A 75 5.92 6.28 4.03
CA ASN A 75 7.18 6.57 3.34
C ASN A 75 7.02 6.35 1.83
N PHE A 76 6.92 7.43 1.09
CA PHE A 76 6.77 7.43 -0.37
C PHE A 76 8.06 7.80 -1.12
N GLU A 77 9.19 8.04 -0.43
CA GLU A 77 10.40 8.58 -1.06
C GLU A 77 11.21 7.53 -1.82
N GLU A 78 11.22 6.28 -1.34
CA GLU A 78 12.07 5.22 -1.88
C GLU A 78 11.33 4.37 -2.91
N HIS A 79 11.75 4.46 -4.17
CA HIS A 79 11.26 3.61 -5.25
C HIS A 79 11.87 2.21 -5.22
N VAL A 80 11.16 1.25 -5.79
CA VAL A 80 11.68 -0.11 -5.99
C VAL A 80 12.58 -0.10 -7.21
N GLU A 81 13.88 -0.39 -6.98
CA GLU A 81 14.85 -0.60 -8.05
C GLU A 81 14.99 -2.09 -8.32
N TYR A 82 14.72 -2.50 -9.55
CA TYR A 82 14.88 -3.85 -10.02
C TYR A 82 15.38 -3.86 -11.47
N GLU A 83 16.46 -4.61 -11.71
CA GLU A 83 17.02 -4.88 -13.02
C GLU A 83 17.00 -6.40 -13.24
N GLY A 84 16.24 -6.89 -14.22
CA GLY A 84 16.16 -8.32 -14.46
C GLY A 84 15.15 -8.70 -15.53
N GLU A 85 14.11 -9.44 -15.20
CA GLU A 85 13.11 -9.90 -16.13
C GLU A 85 12.13 -8.76 -16.49
N GLU A 86 11.85 -8.57 -17.77
CA GLU A 86 11.06 -7.44 -18.28
C GLU A 86 9.68 -7.32 -17.60
N GLU A 87 9.08 -8.45 -17.23
CA GLU A 87 7.78 -8.48 -16.57
C GLU A 87 7.84 -7.88 -15.16
N PHE A 88 8.90 -8.16 -14.41
CA PHE A 88 9.10 -7.59 -13.08
C PHE A 88 9.56 -6.14 -13.12
N GLU A 89 10.36 -5.74 -14.12
CA GLU A 89 10.70 -4.32 -14.33
C GLU A 89 9.44 -3.49 -14.58
N LYS A 90 8.53 -3.97 -15.45
CA LYS A 90 7.23 -3.32 -15.69
C LYS A 90 6.37 -3.25 -14.43
N LEU A 91 6.38 -4.31 -13.62
CA LEU A 91 5.62 -4.35 -12.37
C LEU A 91 6.17 -3.33 -11.36
N CYS A 92 7.49 -3.29 -11.15
CA CYS A 92 8.14 -2.31 -10.28
C CYS A 92 7.90 -0.88 -10.75
N HIS A 93 7.99 -0.62 -12.07
CA HIS A 93 7.69 0.70 -12.63
C HIS A 93 6.22 1.10 -12.39
N SER A 94 5.28 0.18 -12.60
CA SER A 94 3.86 0.45 -12.34
C SER A 94 3.59 0.70 -10.85
N PHE A 95 4.27 -0.04 -9.95
CA PHE A 95 4.20 0.18 -8.52
C PHE A 95 4.74 1.57 -8.14
N ASN A 96 5.91 1.95 -8.64
CA ASN A 96 6.50 3.28 -8.39
C ASN A 96 5.58 4.42 -8.88
N THR A 97 4.96 4.27 -10.07
CA THR A 97 3.98 5.24 -10.59
C THR A 97 2.75 5.36 -9.68
N MET A 98 2.28 4.24 -9.12
CA MET A 98 1.21 4.25 -8.14
C MET A 98 1.64 4.93 -6.85
N GLN A 99 2.85 4.67 -6.35
CA GLN A 99 3.44 5.30 -5.18
C GLN A 99 3.52 6.82 -5.34
N ASP A 100 4.01 7.33 -6.48
CA ASP A 100 4.04 8.77 -6.80
C ASP A 100 2.64 9.39 -6.79
N SER A 101 1.66 8.67 -7.34
CA SER A 101 0.28 9.13 -7.38
C SER A 101 -0.35 9.21 -5.97
N LEU A 102 -0.01 8.27 -5.09
CA LEU A 102 -0.42 8.29 -3.69
C LEU A 102 0.25 9.43 -2.93
N ALA A 103 1.56 9.62 -3.07
CA ALA A 103 2.29 10.74 -2.48
C ALA A 103 1.67 12.08 -2.85
N ALA A 104 1.47 12.31 -4.16
CA ALA A 104 0.80 13.54 -4.64
C ALA A 104 -0.66 13.66 -4.16
N GLY A 105 -1.32 12.56 -3.84
CA GLY A 105 -2.66 12.55 -3.23
C GLY A 105 -2.63 13.01 -1.76
N VAL A 106 -1.66 12.52 -1.00
CA VAL A 106 -1.45 12.90 0.41
C VAL A 106 -1.08 14.38 0.51
N ASP A 107 -0.13 14.86 -0.29
CA ASP A 107 0.28 16.27 -0.31
C ASP A 107 -0.91 17.20 -0.59
N ARG A 108 -1.72 16.85 -1.60
CA ARG A 108 -2.94 17.63 -1.93
C ARG A 108 -3.97 17.63 -0.80
N ALA A 109 -4.10 16.51 -0.08
CA ALA A 109 -5.00 16.42 1.06
C ALA A 109 -4.53 17.31 2.23
N GLU A 110 -3.22 17.34 2.50
CA GLU A 110 -2.63 18.21 3.52
C GLU A 110 -2.77 19.69 3.17
N GLU A 111 -2.47 20.07 1.91
CA GLU A 111 -2.67 21.45 1.42
C GLU A 111 -4.13 21.89 1.56
N TYR A 112 -5.06 20.99 1.22
CA TYR A 112 -6.48 21.26 1.35
C TYR A 112 -6.90 21.47 2.80
N ASP A 113 -6.48 20.59 3.71
CA ASP A 113 -6.79 20.72 5.15
C ASP A 113 -6.20 21.99 5.77
N LYS A 114 -4.99 22.38 5.35
CA LYS A 114 -4.36 23.63 5.74
C LYS A 114 -5.17 24.85 5.26
N ALA A 115 -5.48 24.88 3.96
CA ALA A 115 -6.28 25.97 3.37
C ALA A 115 -7.65 26.09 4.03
N LYS A 116 -8.31 24.96 4.34
CA LYS A 116 -9.57 24.89 5.07
C LYS A 116 -9.45 25.50 6.46
N THR A 117 -8.41 25.13 7.20
CA THR A 117 -8.18 25.63 8.56
C THR A 117 -7.92 27.14 8.56
N GLU A 118 -7.09 27.62 7.62
CA GLU A 118 -6.78 29.04 7.45
C GLU A 118 -8.04 29.84 7.10
N MET A 119 -8.89 29.31 6.22
CA MET A 119 -10.15 29.95 5.84
C MET A 119 -11.11 30.07 7.02
N ILE A 120 -11.29 29.00 7.82
CA ILE A 120 -12.14 29.02 9.02
C ILE A 120 -11.62 30.06 10.04
N ALA A 121 -10.31 30.11 10.25
CA ALA A 121 -9.68 31.09 11.14
C ALA A 121 -9.91 32.52 10.63
N GLY A 122 -9.72 32.77 9.33
CA GLY A 122 -9.99 34.07 8.69
C GLY A 122 -11.45 34.49 8.84
N MET A 123 -12.39 33.60 8.53
CA MET A 123 -13.82 33.88 8.70
C MET A 123 -14.20 34.20 10.17
N SER A 124 -13.60 33.50 11.12
CA SER A 124 -13.81 33.75 12.54
C SER A 124 -13.33 35.15 12.97
N HIS A 125 -12.19 35.59 12.43
CA HIS A 125 -11.67 36.94 12.63
C HIS A 125 -12.58 37.97 12.00
N ASP A 126 -13.02 37.76 10.77
CA ASP A 126 -13.88 38.70 10.00
C ASP A 126 -15.28 38.83 10.57
N LEU A 127 -15.80 37.81 11.25
CA LEU A 127 -17.04 37.87 12.03
C LEU A 127 -16.87 38.62 13.36
N ARG A 128 -15.71 38.51 14.01
CA ARG A 128 -15.45 39.16 15.30
C ARG A 128 -15.42 40.68 15.19
N THR A 129 -14.88 41.22 14.11
CA THR A 129 -14.77 42.67 13.89
C THR A 129 -16.11 43.37 13.85
N PRO A 130 -17.10 43.01 12.98
CA PRO A 130 -18.41 43.63 12.98
C PRO A 130 -19.20 43.39 14.27
N LEU A 131 -19.04 42.17 14.89
CA LEU A 131 -19.70 41.88 16.15
C LEU A 131 -19.20 42.81 17.28
N THR A 132 -17.90 43.09 17.35
CA THR A 132 -17.35 44.04 18.31
C THR A 132 -17.86 45.43 18.08
N SER A 133 -17.99 45.86 16.80
CA SER A 133 -18.57 47.16 16.43
C SER A 133 -20.03 47.25 16.85
N ILE A 134 -20.85 46.25 16.54
CA ILE A 134 -22.26 46.18 16.96
C ILE A 134 -22.38 46.34 18.46
N LYS A 135 -21.60 45.55 19.24
CA LYS A 135 -21.60 45.65 20.72
C LYS A 135 -21.21 47.03 21.21
N GLY A 136 -20.22 47.68 20.54
CA GLY A 136 -19.78 49.03 20.90
C GLY A 136 -20.84 50.06 20.67
N TYR A 137 -21.50 50.06 19.50
CA TYR A 137 -22.56 51.02 19.19
C TYR A 137 -23.79 50.84 20.09
N ILE A 138 -24.23 49.59 20.30
CA ILE A 138 -25.34 49.31 21.23
C ILE A 138 -25.00 49.77 22.65
N LYS A 139 -23.78 49.52 23.12
CA LYS A 139 -23.30 49.94 24.43
C LYS A 139 -23.28 51.46 24.53
N GLY A 140 -22.85 52.18 23.47
CA GLY A 140 -22.84 53.63 23.43
C GLY A 140 -24.25 54.26 23.54
N VAL A 141 -25.27 53.62 23.02
CA VAL A 141 -26.66 53.98 23.22
C VAL A 141 -27.08 53.73 24.67
N LYS A 142 -26.79 52.55 25.21
CA LYS A 142 -27.14 52.16 26.62
C LYS A 142 -26.48 53.04 27.68
N ASP A 143 -25.22 53.39 27.48
CA ASP A 143 -24.44 54.17 28.44
C ASP A 143 -24.70 55.70 28.30
N GLY A 144 -25.60 56.11 27.41
CA GLY A 144 -25.95 57.52 27.23
C GLY A 144 -24.94 58.35 26.43
N VAL A 145 -23.90 57.68 25.82
CA VAL A 145 -22.93 58.36 24.93
C VAL A 145 -23.66 58.98 23.71
N ALA A 146 -24.64 58.27 23.17
CA ALA A 146 -25.56 58.77 22.16
C ALA A 146 -26.68 59.56 22.89
N ASN A 147 -26.39 60.78 23.26
CA ASN A 147 -27.21 61.61 24.13
C ASN A 147 -28.32 62.43 23.43
N THR A 148 -28.50 62.26 22.12
CA THR A 148 -29.59 62.87 21.33
C THR A 148 -30.33 61.83 20.52
N PRO A 149 -31.60 62.00 20.19
CA PRO A 149 -32.33 61.08 19.33
C PRO A 149 -31.63 60.81 18.00
N GLN A 150 -31.08 61.82 17.38
CA GLN A 150 -30.33 61.67 16.10
C GLN A 150 -29.07 60.84 16.23
N LYS A 151 -28.32 61.00 17.33
CA LYS A 151 -27.15 60.15 17.60
C LYS A 151 -27.51 58.72 17.91
N GLN A 152 -28.63 58.52 18.60
CA GLN A 152 -29.11 57.15 18.88
C GLN A 152 -29.51 56.44 17.59
N GLU A 153 -30.24 57.09 16.71
CA GLU A 153 -30.62 56.60 15.39
C GLU A 153 -29.38 56.27 14.56
N GLN A 154 -28.39 57.17 14.51
CA GLN A 154 -27.14 56.93 13.78
C GLN A 154 -26.36 55.73 14.33
N TYR A 155 -26.30 55.53 15.65
CA TYR A 155 -25.61 54.41 16.27
C TYR A 155 -26.32 53.08 15.97
N LEU A 156 -27.63 53.06 15.97
CA LEU A 156 -28.45 51.90 15.63
C LEU A 156 -28.32 51.57 14.14
N ASP A 157 -28.32 52.55 13.24
CA ASP A 157 -28.12 52.35 11.81
C ASP A 157 -26.74 51.69 11.53
N ILE A 158 -25.68 52.20 12.16
CA ILE A 158 -24.35 51.61 11.99
C ILE A 158 -24.32 50.15 12.52
N ALA A 159 -24.93 49.90 13.68
CA ALA A 159 -25.03 48.55 14.23
C ALA A 159 -25.79 47.60 13.26
N TYR A 160 -26.90 48.10 12.70
CA TYR A 160 -27.70 47.33 11.71
C TYR A 160 -26.92 47.04 10.44
N GLN A 161 -26.19 48.03 9.87
CA GLN A 161 -25.33 47.81 8.69
C GLN A 161 -24.25 46.75 8.97
N LYS A 162 -23.63 46.76 10.16
CA LYS A 162 -22.64 45.73 10.54
C LYS A 162 -23.26 44.36 10.71
N ALA A 163 -24.49 44.26 11.20
CA ALA A 163 -25.27 43.03 11.28
C ALA A 163 -25.56 42.45 9.88
N CYS A 164 -25.99 43.30 8.92
CA CYS A 164 -26.19 42.90 7.54
C CYS A 164 -24.88 42.41 6.89
N ALA A 165 -23.74 43.04 7.16
CA ALA A 165 -22.47 42.59 6.66
C ALA A 165 -22.07 41.20 7.25
N MET A 166 -22.39 40.93 8.51
CA MET A 166 -22.19 39.60 9.11
C MET A 166 -23.06 38.55 8.43
N ASP A 167 -24.30 38.86 8.08
CA ASP A 167 -25.19 37.91 7.43
C ASP A 167 -24.65 37.46 6.07
N VAL A 168 -23.98 38.35 5.32
CA VAL A 168 -23.28 38.00 4.07
C VAL A 168 -22.14 37.06 4.31
N LEU A 169 -21.33 37.26 5.38
CA LEU A 169 -20.22 36.36 5.73
C LEU A 169 -20.71 34.97 6.16
N LEU A 170 -21.80 34.93 6.94
CA LEU A 170 -22.42 33.67 7.36
C LEU A 170 -22.99 32.88 6.17
N ARG A 171 -23.58 33.54 5.18
CA ARG A 171 -24.04 32.90 3.93
C ARG A 171 -22.87 32.27 3.19
N LYS A 172 -21.76 32.99 3.01
CA LYS A 172 -20.55 32.44 2.38
C LYS A 172 -20.00 31.21 3.12
N LEU A 173 -20.01 31.23 4.45
CA LEU A 173 -19.61 30.10 5.27
C LEU A 173 -20.55 28.89 5.08
N SER A 174 -21.87 29.15 5.04
CA SER A 174 -22.86 28.11 4.80
C SER A 174 -22.72 27.50 3.40
N ASP A 175 -22.47 28.31 2.37
CA ASP A 175 -22.29 27.81 1.01
C ASP A 175 -20.99 26.96 0.90
N PHE A 176 -19.94 27.40 1.55
CA PHE A 176 -18.70 26.58 1.66
C PHE A 176 -18.98 25.26 2.35
N SER A 177 -19.70 25.25 3.49
CA SER A 177 -20.05 24.02 4.20
C SER A 177 -20.90 23.06 3.35
N LYS A 178 -21.79 23.60 2.49
CA LYS A 178 -22.57 22.78 1.56
C LYS A 178 -21.73 22.18 0.44
N LEU A 179 -20.73 22.91 -0.07
CA LEU A 179 -19.76 22.39 -1.02
C LEU A 179 -18.97 21.22 -0.43
N GLU A 180 -18.49 21.38 0.80
CA GLU A 180 -17.76 20.35 1.55
C GLU A 180 -18.57 19.06 1.73
N THR A 181 -19.85 19.19 2.07
CA THR A 181 -20.72 18.03 2.34
C THR A 181 -21.32 17.42 1.08
N GLY A 182 -21.00 17.93 -0.12
CA GLY A 182 -21.59 17.49 -1.38
C GLY A 182 -23.07 17.80 -1.54
N ASN A 183 -23.65 18.61 -0.65
CA ASN A 183 -25.06 18.97 -0.62
C ASN A 183 -25.40 20.26 -1.43
N MET A 184 -24.45 20.72 -2.25
CA MET A 184 -24.73 21.86 -3.14
C MET A 184 -25.51 21.36 -4.36
N PRO A 185 -26.74 21.84 -4.62
CA PRO A 185 -27.44 21.52 -5.86
C PRO A 185 -26.64 22.10 -7.03
N MET A 186 -26.01 21.21 -7.82
CA MET A 186 -25.41 21.63 -9.09
C MET A 186 -26.52 21.81 -10.11
N GLU A 187 -26.84 23.07 -10.46
CA GLU A 187 -27.62 23.34 -11.65
C GLU A 187 -26.66 23.37 -12.84
N PRO A 188 -26.71 22.39 -13.76
CA PRO A 188 -25.90 22.43 -14.96
C PRO A 188 -26.39 23.57 -15.84
N VAL A 189 -25.60 24.64 -15.97
CA VAL A 189 -25.82 25.68 -16.95
C VAL A 189 -25.32 25.17 -18.30
N ALA A 190 -26.23 25.01 -19.26
CA ALA A 190 -25.86 24.74 -20.63
C ALA A 190 -25.06 25.93 -21.16
N THR A 191 -23.77 25.70 -21.45
CA THR A 191 -22.90 26.66 -22.11
C THR A 191 -23.02 26.41 -23.63
N ASP A 192 -23.56 27.37 -24.38
CA ASP A 192 -23.53 27.40 -25.86
C ASP A 192 -22.11 27.53 -26.39
#